data_3bf6b9bc111c39b46e5221eb91cb6403
#
_entry.id   3bf6b9bc111c39b46e5221eb91cb6403
#
_cell.length_a   1.000
_cell.length_b   1.000
_cell.length_c   1.000
_cell.angle_alpha   90.00
_cell.angle_beta   90.00
_cell.angle_gamma   90.00
#
_symmetry.space_group_name_H-M   'P 1'
#
loop_
_entity.id
_entity.type
_entity.pdbx_description
1 polymer ?
#
loop_
_entity_poly.entity_id
_entity_poly.type
_entity_poly.pdbx_seq_one_letter_code
_entity_poly.pdbx_strand_id
1 'polypeptide(L)'
;MSAPLIWIVIPLVLTGLLWLLHRQPKRAALAMLIICLVLVILAAALPIGSFIKIGRTTFELPTTLTLFGRRLVLEASDRIWLMLVYGLGAAWSLGIVQSRVHRSFTPLSLLMIVLLVAARAVEPFLYAALLVAVAVLASLPLMLPPDARPWRGIMRYLIFQTLAVPFILLAGWAASVVDAN
;
A
#
# COMPACT_ATOMS: atom_id res chain seq x y z
N MET A 1 17.89 -6.64 6.38
CA MET A 1 16.66 -6.29 5.62
C MET A 1 15.89 -5.30 6.45
N SER A 2 15.39 -4.20 5.89
CA SER A 2 14.61 -3.19 6.65
C SER A 2 13.11 -3.47 6.59
N ALA A 3 12.36 -3.04 7.61
CA ALA A 3 10.92 -3.20 7.66
C ALA A 3 10.23 -2.59 6.41
N PRO A 4 10.48 -1.34 6.00
CA PRO A 4 9.86 -0.77 4.80
C PRO A 4 10.20 -1.52 3.50
N LEU A 5 11.36 -2.19 3.43
CA LEU A 5 11.71 -3.00 2.27
C LEU A 5 10.76 -4.20 2.12
N ILE A 6 10.43 -4.87 3.23
CA ILE A 6 9.57 -6.06 3.22
C ILE A 6 8.11 -5.69 2.92
N TRP A 7 7.58 -4.64 3.57
CA TRP A 7 6.15 -4.31 3.48
C TRP A 7 5.80 -3.26 2.42
N ILE A 8 6.80 -2.59 1.80
CA ILE A 8 6.55 -1.60 0.75
C ILE A 8 7.24 -2.00 -0.54
N VAL A 9 8.57 -2.16 -0.54
CA VAL A 9 9.33 -2.34 -1.78
C VAL A 9 9.06 -3.70 -2.42
N ILE A 10 9.10 -4.78 -1.63
CA ILE A 10 8.84 -6.13 -2.16
C ILE A 10 7.42 -6.24 -2.74
N PRO A 11 6.34 -5.84 -2.05
CA PRO A 11 5.00 -5.89 -2.62
C PRO A 11 4.82 -4.96 -3.82
N LEU A 12 5.53 -3.83 -3.88
CA LEU A 12 5.51 -2.95 -5.05
C LEU A 12 6.09 -3.65 -6.29
N VAL A 13 7.23 -4.33 -6.14
CA VAL A 13 7.84 -5.13 -7.21
C VAL A 13 6.92 -6.29 -7.61
N LEU A 14 6.32 -6.97 -6.63
CA LEU A 14 5.36 -8.05 -6.88
C LEU A 14 4.11 -7.56 -7.61
N THR A 15 3.69 -6.31 -7.39
CA THR A 15 2.61 -5.68 -8.18
C THR A 15 2.98 -5.61 -9.66
N GLY A 16 4.22 -5.24 -9.99
CA GLY A 16 4.74 -5.28 -11.36
C GLY A 16 4.73 -6.69 -11.96
N LEU A 17 5.11 -7.70 -11.17
CA LEU A 17 5.06 -9.10 -11.61
C LEU A 17 3.61 -9.59 -11.82
N LEU A 18 2.68 -9.18 -10.96
CA LEU A 18 1.25 -9.46 -11.16
C LEU A 18 0.71 -8.84 -12.45
N TRP A 19 1.27 -7.71 -12.89
CA TRP A 19 0.92 -7.12 -14.19
C TRP A 19 1.27 -8.03 -15.35
N LEU A 20 2.33 -8.83 -15.27
CA LEU A 20 2.67 -9.85 -16.28
C LEU A 20 1.65 -11.00 -16.30
N LEU A 21 1.04 -11.30 -15.16
CA LEU A 21 -0.01 -12.33 -15.03
C LEU A 21 -1.43 -11.80 -15.34
N HIS A 22 -1.58 -10.55 -15.80
CA HIS A 22 -2.90 -9.95 -16.06
C HIS A 22 -3.77 -10.72 -17.06
N ARG A 23 -3.14 -11.54 -17.93
CA ARG A 23 -3.85 -12.43 -18.89
C ARG A 23 -4.59 -13.58 -18.20
N GLN A 24 -4.23 -13.91 -16.95
CA GLN A 24 -4.78 -15.02 -16.19
C GLN A 24 -5.36 -14.54 -14.86
N PRO A 25 -6.57 -13.91 -14.86
CA PRO A 25 -7.09 -13.18 -13.69
C PRO A 25 -7.23 -14.06 -12.44
N LYS A 26 -7.60 -15.33 -12.58
CA LYS A 26 -7.70 -16.26 -11.43
C LYS A 26 -6.34 -16.52 -10.78
N ARG A 27 -5.29 -16.75 -11.59
CA ARG A 27 -3.93 -16.98 -11.07
C ARG A 27 -3.36 -15.72 -10.43
N ALA A 28 -3.62 -14.56 -11.03
CA ALA A 28 -3.23 -13.28 -10.45
C ALA A 28 -3.91 -13.04 -9.09
N ALA A 29 -5.20 -13.33 -8.97
CA ALA A 29 -5.94 -13.19 -7.71
C ALA A 29 -5.44 -14.16 -6.63
N LEU A 30 -5.15 -15.41 -6.99
CA LEU A 30 -4.55 -16.38 -6.07
C LEU A 30 -3.14 -15.95 -5.63
N ALA A 31 -2.32 -15.44 -6.55
CA ALA A 31 -1.00 -14.92 -6.23
C ALA A 31 -1.10 -13.71 -5.28
N MET A 32 -2.02 -12.77 -5.53
CA MET A 32 -2.28 -11.65 -4.62
C MET A 32 -2.70 -12.13 -3.23
N LEU A 33 -3.60 -13.14 -3.15
CA LEU A 33 -4.01 -13.75 -1.89
C LEU A 33 -2.80 -14.28 -1.11
N ILE A 34 -1.95 -15.07 -1.78
CA ILE A 34 -0.75 -15.66 -1.17
C ILE A 34 0.20 -14.54 -0.70
N ILE A 35 0.45 -13.52 -1.52
CA ILE A 35 1.30 -12.38 -1.17
C ILE A 35 0.77 -11.69 0.09
N CYS A 36 -0.52 -11.34 0.11
CA CYS A 36 -1.12 -10.68 1.26
C CYS A 36 -1.09 -11.54 2.52
N LEU A 37 -1.38 -12.84 2.44
CA LEU A 37 -1.30 -13.76 3.58
C LEU A 37 0.12 -13.90 4.11
N VAL A 38 1.11 -14.02 3.24
CA VAL A 38 2.52 -14.07 3.65
C VAL A 38 2.91 -12.78 4.37
N LEU A 39 2.49 -11.61 3.87
CA LEU A 39 2.80 -10.33 4.51
C LEU A 39 2.10 -10.18 5.87
N VAL A 40 0.87 -10.69 6.04
CA VAL A 40 0.18 -10.74 7.34
C VAL A 40 0.94 -11.64 8.30
N ILE A 41 1.32 -12.85 7.87
CA ILE A 41 2.07 -13.79 8.71
C ILE A 41 3.42 -13.19 9.10
N LEU A 42 4.13 -12.54 8.17
CA LEU A 42 5.38 -11.86 8.46
C LEU A 42 5.17 -10.71 9.46
N ALA A 43 4.10 -9.90 9.31
CA ALA A 43 3.77 -8.85 10.26
C ALA A 43 3.41 -9.42 11.64
N ALA A 44 2.81 -10.60 11.72
CA ALA A 44 2.50 -11.28 12.96
C ALA A 44 3.75 -11.94 13.62
N ALA A 45 4.69 -12.44 12.83
CA ALA A 45 5.83 -13.21 13.31
C ALA A 45 7.06 -12.33 13.58
N LEU A 46 7.28 -11.27 12.77
CA LEU A 46 8.48 -10.44 12.86
C LEU A 46 8.20 -9.20 13.71
N PRO A 47 8.82 -9.04 14.87
CA PRO A 47 8.73 -7.83 15.65
C PRO A 47 9.58 -6.73 14.97
N ILE A 48 8.95 -5.62 14.60
CA ILE A 48 9.60 -4.46 13.99
C ILE A 48 10.40 -3.72 15.06
N GLY A 49 11.66 -3.35 14.76
CA GLY A 49 12.51 -2.57 15.68
C GLY A 49 13.05 -3.34 16.90
N SER A 50 12.92 -4.67 16.93
CA SER A 50 13.49 -5.49 18.00
C SER A 50 14.49 -6.51 17.47
N PHE A 51 15.38 -6.95 18.38
CA PHE A 51 16.38 -7.96 18.08
C PHE A 51 15.73 -9.34 18.04
N ILE A 52 15.83 -10.03 16.92
CA ILE A 52 15.40 -11.42 16.78
C ILE A 52 16.63 -12.30 16.98
N LYS A 53 16.67 -13.07 18.05
CA LYS A 53 17.68 -14.10 18.28
C LYS A 53 17.23 -15.38 17.58
N ILE A 54 17.88 -15.74 16.48
CA ILE A 54 17.72 -17.04 15.83
C ILE A 54 19.02 -17.82 16.04
N GLY A 55 19.05 -18.68 17.06
CA GLY A 55 20.25 -19.44 17.43
C GLY A 55 21.38 -18.53 17.95
N ARG A 56 22.52 -18.51 17.24
CA ARG A 56 23.71 -17.72 17.60
C ARG A 56 23.77 -16.35 16.90
N THR A 57 22.86 -16.06 15.98
CA THR A 57 22.84 -14.80 15.22
C THR A 57 21.69 -13.90 15.70
N THR A 58 22.01 -12.64 15.97
CA THR A 58 21.03 -11.60 16.27
C THR A 58 20.75 -10.83 14.99
N PHE A 59 19.50 -10.86 14.53
CA PHE A 59 19.04 -10.05 13.42
C PHE A 59 18.24 -8.86 13.97
N GLU A 60 18.67 -7.66 13.60
CA GLU A 60 17.90 -6.44 13.82
C GLU A 60 17.14 -6.11 12.55
N LEU A 61 15.85 -5.85 12.67
CA LEU A 61 15.02 -5.36 11.56
C LEU A 61 14.99 -3.82 11.67
N PRO A 62 15.84 -3.09 10.90
CA PRO A 62 15.84 -1.63 10.97
C PRO A 62 14.48 -1.09 10.55
N THR A 63 13.99 -0.12 11.32
CA THR A 63 12.69 0.54 11.13
C THR A 63 12.70 1.51 9.95
N THR A 64 13.88 1.94 9.50
CA THR A 64 14.04 2.99 8.51
C THR A 64 14.61 2.49 7.19
N LEU A 65 14.14 3.05 6.10
CA LEU A 65 14.69 2.89 4.74
C LEU A 65 14.72 4.24 4.04
N THR A 66 15.86 4.62 3.49
CA THR A 66 15.96 5.81 2.64
C THR A 66 15.77 5.41 1.19
N LEU A 67 14.73 5.93 0.55
CA LEU A 67 14.43 5.69 -0.87
C LEU A 67 14.22 7.03 -1.56
N PHE A 68 14.93 7.30 -2.68
CA PHE A 68 14.87 8.57 -3.42
C PHE A 68 15.05 9.82 -2.54
N GLY A 69 15.96 9.75 -1.55
CA GLY A 69 16.22 10.85 -0.63
C GLY A 69 15.11 11.07 0.43
N ARG A 70 14.15 10.16 0.54
CA ARG A 70 13.06 10.20 1.54
C ARG A 70 13.21 9.05 2.52
N ARG A 71 12.84 9.31 3.77
CA ARG A 71 12.84 8.30 4.83
C ARG A 71 11.47 7.63 4.87
N LEU A 72 11.48 6.32 4.79
CA LEU A 72 10.32 5.49 5.08
C LEU A 72 10.55 4.88 6.45
N VAL A 73 9.65 5.10 7.37
CA VAL A 73 9.74 4.65 8.76
C VAL A 73 8.53 3.79 9.07
N LEU A 74 8.77 2.58 9.57
CA LEU A 74 7.73 1.69 10.10
C LEU A 74 8.11 1.33 11.53
N GLU A 75 7.22 1.68 12.46
CA GLU A 75 7.40 1.42 13.89
C GLU A 75 6.72 0.13 14.33
N ALA A 76 7.03 -0.30 15.54
CA ALA A 76 6.38 -1.46 16.16
C ALA A 76 4.86 -1.27 16.31
N SER A 77 4.41 -0.04 16.51
CA SER A 77 3.00 0.37 16.58
C SER A 77 2.23 0.12 15.28
N ASP A 78 2.92 0.17 14.12
CA ASP A 78 2.29 -0.02 12.81
C ASP A 78 1.99 -1.50 12.49
N ARG A 79 2.46 -2.43 13.33
CA ARG A 79 2.29 -3.87 13.15
C ARG A 79 0.82 -4.28 13.02
N ILE A 80 -0.04 -3.79 13.91
CA ILE A 80 -1.48 -4.11 13.90
C ILE A 80 -2.12 -3.54 12.64
N TRP A 81 -1.74 -2.34 12.25
CA TRP A 81 -2.22 -1.69 11.05
C TRP A 81 -1.80 -2.44 9.78
N LEU A 82 -0.56 -2.90 9.69
CA LEU A 82 -0.07 -3.74 8.59
C LEU A 82 -0.85 -5.05 8.47
N MET A 83 -1.09 -5.73 9.60
CA MET A 83 -1.90 -6.96 9.62
C MET A 83 -3.33 -6.69 9.12
N LEU A 84 -3.93 -5.58 9.54
CA LEU A 84 -5.28 -5.20 9.14
C LEU A 84 -5.34 -4.89 7.64
N VAL A 85 -4.44 -4.06 7.12
CA VAL A 85 -4.47 -3.63 5.72
C VAL A 85 -4.20 -4.79 4.77
N TYR A 86 -3.16 -5.60 5.03
CA TYR A 86 -2.89 -6.78 4.22
C TYR A 86 -3.91 -7.90 4.43
N GLY A 87 -4.50 -8.02 5.63
CA GLY A 87 -5.60 -8.93 5.92
C GLY A 87 -6.87 -8.59 5.13
N LEU A 88 -7.22 -7.31 5.05
CA LEU A 88 -8.30 -6.82 4.17
C LEU A 88 -7.96 -7.08 2.70
N GLY A 89 -6.70 -6.89 2.28
CA GLY A 89 -6.24 -7.23 0.94
C GLY A 89 -6.41 -8.72 0.61
N ALA A 90 -6.12 -9.61 1.55
CA ALA A 90 -6.34 -11.03 1.41
C ALA A 90 -7.83 -11.38 1.29
N ALA A 91 -8.68 -10.83 2.17
CA ALA A 91 -10.13 -11.01 2.10
C ALA A 91 -10.71 -10.48 0.79
N TRP A 92 -10.23 -9.31 0.32
CA TRP A 92 -10.62 -8.74 -0.96
C TRP A 92 -10.25 -9.64 -2.15
N SER A 93 -9.04 -10.22 -2.11
CA SER A 93 -8.60 -11.14 -3.18
C SER A 93 -9.42 -12.42 -3.27
N LEU A 94 -9.96 -12.92 -2.15
CA LEU A 94 -10.93 -14.03 -2.16
C LEU A 94 -12.20 -13.65 -2.91
N GLY A 95 -12.73 -12.44 -2.71
CA GLY A 95 -13.85 -11.93 -3.48
C GLY A 95 -13.56 -11.85 -4.98
N ILE A 96 -12.35 -11.45 -5.37
CA ILE A 96 -11.92 -11.38 -6.78
C ILE A 96 -11.87 -12.78 -7.41
N VAL A 97 -11.38 -13.81 -6.68
CA VAL A 97 -11.33 -15.19 -7.18
C VAL A 97 -12.72 -15.71 -7.54
N GLN A 98 -13.74 -15.33 -6.76
CA GLN A 98 -15.13 -15.77 -6.97
C GLN A 98 -15.84 -14.94 -8.04
N SER A 99 -15.43 -13.71 -8.27
CA SER A 99 -16.05 -12.77 -9.18
C SER A 99 -15.36 -12.75 -10.56
N ARG A 100 -16.13 -12.53 -11.63
CA ARG A 100 -15.56 -12.26 -12.97
C ARG A 100 -15.15 -10.80 -13.08
N VAL A 101 -14.00 -10.45 -12.48
CA VAL A 101 -13.51 -9.07 -12.46
C VAL A 101 -12.56 -8.82 -13.63
N HIS A 102 -12.44 -7.54 -14.02
CA HIS A 102 -11.55 -7.11 -15.10
C HIS A 102 -10.08 -7.47 -14.81
N ARG A 103 -9.33 -7.79 -15.88
CA ARG A 103 -7.96 -8.32 -15.80
C ARG A 103 -6.97 -7.45 -15.02
N SER A 104 -7.13 -6.12 -15.09
CA SER A 104 -6.26 -5.16 -14.42
C SER A 104 -6.61 -4.95 -12.94
N PHE A 105 -7.70 -5.51 -12.47
CA PHE A 105 -8.23 -5.25 -11.12
C PHE A 105 -7.25 -5.71 -10.02
N THR A 106 -6.74 -6.91 -10.15
CA THR A 106 -5.84 -7.51 -9.15
C THR A 106 -4.53 -6.72 -8.95
N PRO A 107 -3.74 -6.41 -9.99
CA PRO A 107 -2.50 -5.65 -9.79
C PRO A 107 -2.75 -4.23 -9.28
N LEU A 108 -3.82 -3.56 -9.75
CA LEU A 108 -4.16 -2.23 -9.27
C LEU A 108 -4.60 -2.23 -7.79
N SER A 109 -5.35 -3.26 -7.36
CA SER A 109 -5.75 -3.40 -5.96
C SER A 109 -4.54 -3.58 -5.04
N LEU A 110 -3.56 -4.41 -5.43
CA LEU A 110 -2.34 -4.56 -4.66
C LEU A 110 -1.52 -3.26 -4.65
N LEU A 111 -1.43 -2.56 -5.79
CA LEU A 111 -0.76 -1.27 -5.88
C LEU A 111 -1.36 -0.26 -4.88
N MET A 112 -2.68 -0.16 -4.82
CA MET A 112 -3.37 0.73 -3.87
C MET A 112 -3.01 0.41 -2.42
N ILE A 113 -3.03 -0.88 -2.06
CA ILE A 113 -2.66 -1.33 -0.70
C ILE A 113 -1.23 -0.88 -0.38
N VAL A 114 -0.28 -1.14 -1.28
CA VAL A 114 1.13 -0.77 -1.09
C VAL A 114 1.32 0.74 -0.98
N LEU A 115 0.62 1.53 -1.82
CA LEU A 115 0.68 2.99 -1.76
C LEU A 115 0.12 3.54 -0.45
N LEU A 116 -0.94 2.95 0.11
CA LEU A 116 -1.48 3.32 1.42
C LEU A 116 -0.49 3.00 2.54
N VAL A 117 0.18 1.83 2.47
CA VAL A 117 1.25 1.49 3.43
C VAL A 117 2.42 2.46 3.31
N ALA A 118 2.83 2.80 2.09
CA ALA A 118 3.88 3.77 1.84
C ALA A 118 3.51 5.19 2.33
N ALA A 119 2.25 5.60 2.14
CA ALA A 119 1.76 6.90 2.62
C ALA A 119 1.80 7.00 4.15
N ARG A 120 1.56 5.88 4.87
CA ARG A 120 1.68 5.85 6.33
C ARG A 120 3.14 5.91 6.80
N ALA A 121 4.06 5.34 6.01
CA ALA A 121 5.46 5.19 6.37
C ALA A 121 6.36 6.38 5.97
N VAL A 122 5.91 7.24 5.05
CA VAL A 122 6.77 8.30 4.48
C VAL A 122 6.97 9.46 5.44
N GLU A 123 8.21 9.90 5.57
CA GLU A 123 8.59 11.13 6.25
C GLU A 123 9.30 12.10 5.28
N PRO A 124 8.97 13.40 5.30
CA PRO A 124 7.91 14.07 6.08
C PRO A 124 6.51 13.78 5.52
N PHE A 125 5.49 13.88 6.37
CA PHE A 125 4.08 13.59 6.09
C PHE A 125 3.51 14.27 4.83
N LEU A 126 4.13 15.36 4.39
CA LEU A 126 3.76 16.08 3.15
C LEU A 126 3.71 15.14 1.93
N TYR A 127 4.60 14.15 1.85
CA TYR A 127 4.64 13.19 0.75
C TYR A 127 3.56 12.12 0.84
N ALA A 128 2.95 11.93 2.01
CA ALA A 128 1.81 11.04 2.18
C ALA A 128 0.63 11.49 1.31
N ALA A 129 0.38 12.81 1.24
CA ALA A 129 -0.67 13.37 0.38
C ALA A 129 -0.46 13.02 -1.10
N LEU A 130 0.79 13.08 -1.59
CA LEU A 130 1.12 12.71 -2.97
C LEU A 130 0.86 11.21 -3.20
N LEU A 131 1.28 10.35 -2.28
CA LEU A 131 1.08 8.89 -2.40
C LEU A 131 -0.41 8.52 -2.37
N VAL A 132 -1.20 9.19 -1.52
CA VAL A 132 -2.65 9.02 -1.49
C VAL A 132 -3.27 9.49 -2.80
N ALA A 133 -2.84 10.64 -3.34
CA ALA A 133 -3.32 11.11 -4.64
C ALA A 133 -3.02 10.11 -5.77
N VAL A 134 -1.81 9.54 -5.79
CA VAL A 134 -1.43 8.49 -6.75
C VAL A 134 -2.28 7.23 -6.55
N ALA A 135 -2.56 6.82 -5.31
CA ALA A 135 -3.43 5.68 -5.02
C ALA A 135 -4.85 5.91 -5.54
N VAL A 136 -5.38 7.12 -5.37
CA VAL A 136 -6.70 7.51 -5.91
C VAL A 136 -6.71 7.47 -7.43
N LEU A 137 -5.69 8.01 -8.09
CA LEU A 137 -5.58 7.93 -9.56
C LEU A 137 -5.49 6.48 -10.04
N ALA A 138 -4.76 5.62 -9.33
CA ALA A 138 -4.68 4.19 -9.60
C ALA A 138 -6.03 3.46 -9.40
N SER A 139 -6.94 4.01 -8.59
CA SER A 139 -8.29 3.43 -8.38
C SER A 139 -9.24 3.69 -9.54
N LEU A 140 -9.01 4.71 -10.36
CA LEU A 140 -9.91 5.10 -11.44
C LEU A 140 -10.21 3.97 -12.44
N PRO A 141 -9.23 3.23 -12.95
CA PRO A 141 -9.48 2.10 -13.84
C PRO A 141 -10.31 0.98 -13.20
N LEU A 142 -10.35 0.92 -11.84
CA LEU A 142 -11.17 -0.06 -11.12
C LEU A 142 -12.65 0.32 -11.10
N MET A 143 -12.95 1.63 -11.17
CA MET A 143 -14.31 2.17 -11.13
C MET A 143 -14.93 2.29 -12.53
N LEU A 144 -14.10 2.25 -13.58
CA LEU A 144 -14.55 2.37 -14.97
C LEU A 144 -14.68 0.96 -15.58
N PRO A 145 -15.88 0.55 -16.00
CA PRO A 145 -16.04 -0.59 -16.90
C PRO A 145 -15.29 -0.32 -18.21
N PRO A 146 -14.73 -1.36 -18.88
CA PRO A 146 -13.86 -1.21 -20.06
C PRO A 146 -14.48 -0.42 -21.22
N ASP A 147 -15.82 -0.40 -21.34
CA ASP A 147 -16.55 0.24 -22.46
C ASP A 147 -17.44 1.41 -22.00
N ALA A 148 -17.33 1.85 -20.75
CA ALA A 148 -18.17 2.92 -20.24
C ALA A 148 -17.56 4.31 -20.51
N ARG A 149 -18.38 5.23 -20.98
CA ARG A 149 -18.04 6.65 -21.01
C ARG A 149 -17.85 7.16 -19.58
N PRO A 150 -16.87 8.08 -19.34
CA PRO A 150 -16.65 8.64 -18.00
C PRO A 150 -17.95 9.25 -17.46
N TRP A 151 -18.48 8.66 -16.40
CA TRP A 151 -19.75 9.07 -15.83
C TRP A 151 -19.56 10.31 -14.95
N ARG A 152 -20.60 11.14 -14.87
CA ARG A 152 -20.60 12.35 -14.03
C ARG A 152 -20.19 12.05 -12.57
N GLY A 153 -20.47 10.85 -12.07
CA GLY A 153 -20.06 10.41 -10.73
C GLY A 153 -18.54 10.31 -10.55
N ILE A 154 -17.82 9.78 -11.53
CA ILE A 154 -16.36 9.66 -11.49
C ILE A 154 -15.71 11.03 -11.56
N MET A 155 -16.23 11.93 -12.40
CA MET A 155 -15.75 13.31 -12.47
C MET A 155 -15.95 14.03 -11.13
N ARG A 156 -17.11 13.88 -10.48
CA ARG A 156 -17.35 14.44 -9.15
C ARG A 156 -16.39 13.85 -8.12
N TYR A 157 -16.19 12.53 -8.14
CA TYR A 157 -15.22 11.87 -7.25
C TYR A 157 -13.81 12.46 -7.42
N LEU A 158 -13.33 12.61 -8.66
CA LEU A 158 -12.04 13.23 -8.97
C LEU A 158 -11.95 14.66 -8.46
N ILE A 159 -12.98 15.49 -8.67
CA ILE A 159 -13.00 16.87 -8.21
C ILE A 159 -12.88 16.92 -6.69
N PHE A 160 -13.69 16.14 -5.95
CA PHE A 160 -13.62 16.11 -4.50
C PHE A 160 -12.26 15.60 -3.99
N GLN A 161 -11.72 14.58 -4.64
CA GLN A 161 -10.43 14.02 -4.26
C GLN A 161 -9.28 14.98 -4.54
N THR A 162 -9.30 15.68 -5.67
CA THR A 162 -8.30 16.70 -6.00
C THR A 162 -8.40 17.89 -5.03
N LEU A 163 -9.60 18.27 -4.61
CA LEU A 163 -9.79 19.29 -3.58
C LEU A 163 -9.31 18.85 -2.19
N ALA A 164 -9.36 17.55 -1.88
CA ALA A 164 -8.87 17.04 -0.60
C ALA A 164 -7.34 17.14 -0.45
N VAL A 165 -6.58 17.07 -1.56
CA VAL A 165 -5.11 17.13 -1.53
C VAL A 165 -4.57 18.41 -0.87
N PRO A 166 -5.00 19.64 -1.22
CA PRO A 166 -4.51 20.84 -0.56
C PRO A 166 -4.86 20.89 0.94
N PHE A 167 -6.00 20.34 1.37
CA PHE A 167 -6.32 20.26 2.79
C PHE A 167 -5.39 19.31 3.54
N ILE A 168 -5.04 18.16 2.95
CA ILE A 168 -4.07 17.24 3.55
C ILE A 168 -2.68 17.90 3.62
N LEU A 169 -2.28 18.65 2.58
CA LEU A 169 -1.02 19.39 2.56
C LEU A 169 -0.98 20.48 3.64
N LEU A 170 -2.07 21.25 3.80
CA LEU A 170 -2.20 22.28 4.84
C LEU A 170 -2.15 21.66 6.23
N ALA A 171 -2.83 20.54 6.45
CA ALA A 171 -2.79 19.81 7.71
C ALA A 171 -1.38 19.33 8.04
N GLY A 172 -0.67 18.76 7.05
CA GLY A 172 0.72 18.34 7.21
C GLY A 172 1.68 19.49 7.50
N TRP A 173 1.47 20.65 6.85
CA TRP A 173 2.24 21.85 7.13
C TRP A 173 1.96 22.39 8.53
N ALA A 174 0.70 22.48 8.92
CA ALA A 174 0.32 22.95 10.27
C ALA A 174 0.90 22.04 11.36
N ALA A 175 0.88 20.72 11.17
CA ALA A 175 1.48 19.77 12.09
C ALA A 175 3.01 20.01 12.21
N SER A 176 3.71 20.20 11.10
CA SER A 176 5.16 20.43 11.11
C SER A 176 5.56 21.75 11.81
N VAL A 177 4.69 22.76 11.81
CA VAL A 177 4.93 24.02 12.53
C VAL A 177 4.73 23.84 14.03
N VAL A 178 3.78 23.01 14.44
CA VAL A 178 3.54 22.72 15.88
C VAL A 178 4.67 21.89 16.47
N ASP A 179 5.21 20.91 15.72
CA ASP A 179 6.33 20.08 16.17
C ASP A 179 7.68 20.84 16.21
N ALA A 180 7.77 22.01 15.55
CA ALA A 180 8.97 22.84 15.52
C ALA A 180 9.05 23.86 16.67
N ASN A 181 7.99 24.05 17.45
CA ASN A 181 7.91 24.94 18.63
C ASN A 181 7.88 24.13 19.92
#